data_d2806be636a0fa216c4500f0eaa7f89c
#
_entry.id   d2806be636a0fa216c4500f0eaa7f89c
#
_cell.length_a   1.000
_cell.length_b   1.000
_cell.length_c   1.000
_cell.angle_alpha   90.00
_cell.angle_beta   90.00
_cell.angle_gamma   90.00
#
_symmetry.space_group_name_H-M   'P 1'
#
loop_
_entity.id
_entity.type
_entity.pdbx_description
1 polymer ?
#
loop_
_entity_poly.entity_id
_entity_poly.type
_entity_poly.pdbx_seq_one_letter_code
_entity_poly.pdbx_strand_id
1 'polypeptide(L)'
;LYRLRDVLGMSARVFDAAHDVGGTWYWNRYPGARCDSESYIYCFSFDKDLLQEWEWSGKYPEQPEILAYLNHVADRLDLRRDIQFNTRVTSAHYNEATHRWDIETDQGDHVTARYFITGIGCLSTGRIPDIKGRDTFKGQWYHTGAWPHEGVDLTGKRVGIIGTGSSAIQAIPVIAKQAGHLYVFQRTPQFTIPARHANVDKAFLKDVKSRYDEIWEKARWSAGGFPVDPVDRSALEVSAEERQAVYEAGWQQGGFNFFFGSFKDVAVDRRANDTASEFIRSKIREIVKDPETAEKLTPTDHPFSSKRALIDTNYFETYNRDNVTLVDIRHSPIQ
;
A
#
# COMPACT_ATOMS: atom_id res chain seq x y z
N LEU A 1 3.68 -22.27 -2.93
CA LEU A 1 3.04 -23.55 -3.24
C LEU A 1 3.43 -24.05 -4.64
N TYR A 2 3.14 -23.33 -5.73
CA TYR A 2 3.46 -23.71 -7.11
C TYR A 2 4.91 -24.22 -7.28
N ARG A 3 5.91 -23.46 -6.81
CA ARG A 3 7.32 -23.89 -6.95
C ARG A 3 7.64 -25.18 -6.21
N LEU A 4 7.11 -25.37 -5.01
CA LEU A 4 7.35 -26.59 -4.23
C LEU A 4 6.67 -27.81 -4.87
N ARG A 5 5.40 -27.66 -5.23
CA ARG A 5 4.58 -28.75 -5.73
C ARG A 5 4.90 -29.06 -7.20
N ASP A 6 4.77 -28.07 -8.07
CA ASP A 6 4.75 -28.31 -9.53
C ASP A 6 6.15 -28.29 -10.16
N VAL A 7 7.08 -27.52 -9.60
CA VAL A 7 8.46 -27.42 -10.13
C VAL A 7 9.39 -28.41 -9.43
N LEU A 8 9.30 -28.56 -8.10
CA LEU A 8 10.21 -29.41 -7.32
C LEU A 8 9.62 -30.77 -6.97
N GLY A 9 8.35 -31.05 -7.28
CA GLY A 9 7.70 -32.33 -7.01
C GLY A 9 7.56 -32.65 -5.51
N MET A 10 7.58 -31.64 -4.65
CA MET A 10 7.46 -31.82 -3.20
C MET A 10 6.00 -31.83 -2.78
N SER A 11 5.65 -32.67 -1.79
CA SER A 11 4.36 -32.53 -1.12
C SER A 11 4.34 -31.26 -0.28
N ALA A 12 3.31 -30.45 -0.43
CA ALA A 12 3.14 -29.21 0.31
C ALA A 12 1.68 -29.06 0.73
N ARG A 13 1.45 -28.63 1.99
CA ARG A 13 0.13 -28.27 2.50
C ARG A 13 0.22 -26.84 3.02
N VAL A 14 -0.80 -26.03 2.72
CA VAL A 14 -0.88 -24.62 3.14
C VAL A 14 -2.06 -24.45 4.08
N PHE A 15 -1.87 -23.68 5.13
CA PHE A 15 -2.93 -23.24 6.04
C PHE A 15 -3.11 -21.74 5.89
N ASP A 16 -4.35 -21.28 5.75
CA ASP A 16 -4.70 -19.88 5.74
C ASP A 16 -5.91 -19.63 6.66
N ALA A 17 -5.81 -18.62 7.50
CA ALA A 17 -6.89 -18.23 8.40
C ALA A 17 -8.05 -17.54 7.67
N ALA A 18 -7.84 -17.07 6.43
CA ALA A 18 -8.88 -16.51 5.59
C ALA A 18 -9.80 -17.59 5.01
N HIS A 19 -10.95 -17.17 4.52
CA HIS A 19 -11.88 -18.05 3.83
C HIS A 19 -11.46 -18.38 2.39
N ASP A 20 -10.62 -17.53 1.79
CA ASP A 20 -10.13 -17.69 0.42
C ASP A 20 -8.75 -17.03 0.27
N VAL A 21 -8.16 -17.18 -0.92
CA VAL A 21 -6.88 -16.57 -1.32
C VAL A 21 -6.96 -15.04 -1.34
N GLY A 22 -5.81 -14.39 -1.29
CA GLY A 22 -5.70 -12.96 -1.47
C GLY A 22 -4.91 -12.25 -0.36
N GLY A 23 -4.76 -12.83 0.81
CA GLY A 23 -3.97 -12.27 1.91
C GLY A 23 -4.34 -10.82 2.21
N THR A 24 -3.40 -9.88 2.03
CA THR A 24 -3.64 -8.44 2.21
C THR A 24 -4.88 -7.95 1.46
N TRP A 25 -5.11 -8.42 0.24
CA TRP A 25 -6.23 -7.98 -0.61
C TRP A 25 -7.55 -8.71 -0.31
N TYR A 26 -7.51 -9.80 0.40
CA TYR A 26 -8.68 -10.41 1.00
C TYR A 26 -9.18 -9.61 2.22
N TRP A 27 -8.27 -9.12 3.07
CA TRP A 27 -8.62 -8.45 4.34
C TRP A 27 -8.81 -6.93 4.22
N ASN A 28 -8.01 -6.23 3.40
CA ASN A 28 -8.02 -4.77 3.30
C ASN A 28 -8.98 -4.29 2.22
N ARG A 29 -10.24 -4.12 2.61
CA ARG A 29 -11.38 -3.73 1.74
C ARG A 29 -11.93 -2.34 2.04
N TYR A 30 -11.22 -1.54 2.79
CA TYR A 30 -11.64 -0.19 3.12
C TYR A 30 -11.85 0.65 1.86
N PRO A 31 -12.73 1.68 1.89
CA PRO A 31 -13.00 2.53 0.73
C PRO A 31 -11.70 3.11 0.14
N GLY A 32 -11.49 2.93 -1.16
CA GLY A 32 -10.32 3.43 -1.86
C GLY A 32 -9.05 2.59 -1.71
N ALA A 33 -9.12 1.40 -1.10
CA ALA A 33 -7.98 0.49 -0.98
C ALA A 33 -7.40 0.16 -2.36
N ARG A 34 -6.10 0.44 -2.55
CA ARG A 34 -5.38 0.22 -3.81
C ARG A 34 -3.90 -0.03 -3.59
N CYS A 35 -3.24 -0.55 -4.62
CA CYS A 35 -1.79 -0.70 -4.61
C CYS A 35 -1.09 0.64 -4.84
N ASP A 36 0.04 0.86 -4.15
CA ASP A 36 0.94 1.99 -4.36
C ASP A 36 1.94 1.73 -5.50
N SER A 37 2.07 0.47 -5.95
CA SER A 37 2.89 0.10 -7.10
C SER A 37 2.07 0.11 -8.38
N GLU A 38 2.71 0.45 -9.48
CA GLU A 38 2.07 0.41 -10.79
C GLU A 38 1.68 -1.05 -11.15
N SER A 39 0.54 -1.23 -11.78
CA SER A 39 -0.09 -2.53 -12.02
C SER A 39 0.81 -3.52 -12.77
N TYR A 40 1.56 -3.05 -13.76
CA TYR A 40 2.40 -3.90 -14.60
C TYR A 40 3.63 -4.48 -13.89
N ILE A 41 3.99 -3.95 -12.71
CA ILE A 41 5.02 -4.53 -11.84
C ILE A 41 4.42 -5.16 -10.58
N TYR A 42 3.11 -5.06 -10.37
CA TYR A 42 2.41 -5.70 -9.25
C TYR A 42 1.72 -7.00 -9.69
N CYS A 43 2.50 -7.87 -10.31
CA CYS A 43 2.06 -9.17 -10.83
C CYS A 43 3.17 -10.21 -10.64
N PHE A 44 2.84 -11.49 -10.80
CA PHE A 44 3.82 -12.57 -10.68
C PHE A 44 4.64 -12.70 -11.97
N SER A 45 5.97 -12.55 -11.84
CA SER A 45 6.90 -12.62 -12.98
C SER A 45 7.39 -14.04 -13.33
N PHE A 46 7.01 -15.05 -12.55
CA PHE A 46 7.52 -16.41 -12.71
C PHE A 46 6.83 -17.20 -13.84
N ASP A 47 5.71 -16.73 -14.35
CA ASP A 47 4.94 -17.36 -15.41
C ASP A 47 4.70 -16.34 -16.54
N LYS A 48 5.35 -16.57 -17.68
CA LYS A 48 5.30 -15.66 -18.83
C LYS A 48 3.92 -15.60 -19.48
N ASP A 49 3.20 -16.72 -19.51
CA ASP A 49 1.87 -16.79 -20.11
C ASP A 49 0.88 -16.00 -19.26
N LEU A 50 0.96 -16.12 -17.92
CA LEU A 50 0.17 -15.33 -16.98
C LEU A 50 0.37 -13.83 -17.20
N LEU A 51 1.61 -13.37 -17.42
CA LEU A 51 1.91 -11.97 -17.73
C LEU A 51 1.25 -11.49 -19.03
N GLN A 52 1.05 -12.38 -20.01
CA GLN A 52 0.38 -12.05 -21.26
C GLN A 52 -1.16 -12.11 -21.17
N GLU A 53 -1.69 -12.99 -20.33
CA GLU A 53 -3.14 -13.20 -20.19
C GLU A 53 -3.84 -12.05 -19.47
N TRP A 54 -3.27 -11.57 -18.35
CA TRP A 54 -3.94 -10.58 -17.51
C TRP A 54 -3.88 -9.17 -18.10
N GLU A 55 -5.00 -8.46 -18.04
CA GLU A 55 -5.11 -7.06 -18.48
C GLU A 55 -5.56 -6.18 -17.32
N TRP A 56 -4.68 -5.29 -16.89
CA TRP A 56 -4.99 -4.31 -15.85
C TRP A 56 -5.81 -3.15 -16.40
N SER A 57 -6.81 -2.70 -15.64
CA SER A 57 -7.68 -1.57 -16.02
C SER A 57 -7.03 -0.21 -15.75
N GLY A 58 -6.19 -0.12 -14.74
CA GLY A 58 -5.61 1.14 -14.27
C GLY A 58 -4.14 1.05 -13.89
N LYS A 59 -3.49 2.22 -13.90
CA LYS A 59 -2.08 2.36 -13.51
C LYS A 59 -1.82 1.88 -12.08
N TYR A 60 -2.71 2.20 -11.15
CA TYR A 60 -2.67 1.75 -9.76
C TYR A 60 -3.95 0.97 -9.47
N PRO A 61 -3.89 -0.38 -9.46
CA PRO A 61 -5.08 -1.20 -9.37
C PRO A 61 -5.72 -1.11 -7.99
N GLU A 62 -7.04 -1.13 -7.98
CA GLU A 62 -7.84 -1.16 -6.75
C GLU A 62 -7.93 -2.57 -6.18
N GLN A 63 -8.27 -2.65 -4.91
CA GLN A 63 -8.38 -3.92 -4.18
C GLN A 63 -9.22 -4.98 -4.90
N PRO A 64 -10.40 -4.70 -5.46
CA PRO A 64 -11.21 -5.72 -6.12
C PRO A 64 -10.51 -6.34 -7.34
N GLU A 65 -9.81 -5.53 -8.13
CA GLU A 65 -9.09 -6.01 -9.30
C GLU A 65 -7.88 -6.85 -8.92
N ILE A 66 -7.13 -6.45 -7.89
CA ILE A 66 -6.00 -7.23 -7.39
C ILE A 66 -6.48 -8.56 -6.83
N LEU A 67 -7.58 -8.56 -6.08
CA LEU A 67 -8.16 -9.79 -5.55
C LEU A 67 -8.64 -10.71 -6.69
N ALA A 68 -9.24 -10.15 -7.75
CA ALA A 68 -9.62 -10.92 -8.94
C ALA A 68 -8.40 -11.54 -9.64
N TYR A 69 -7.30 -10.77 -9.76
CA TYR A 69 -6.04 -11.31 -10.27
C TYR A 69 -5.49 -12.47 -9.43
N LEU A 70 -5.49 -12.34 -8.10
CA LEU A 70 -5.00 -13.40 -7.19
C LEU A 70 -5.88 -14.66 -7.26
N ASN A 71 -7.19 -14.50 -7.41
CA ASN A 71 -8.12 -15.60 -7.66
C ASN A 71 -7.83 -16.28 -8.99
N HIS A 72 -7.65 -15.50 -10.08
CA HIS A 72 -7.27 -16.03 -11.39
C HIS A 72 -5.99 -16.86 -11.31
N VAL A 73 -4.97 -16.38 -10.60
CA VAL A 73 -3.71 -17.12 -10.41
C VAL A 73 -3.94 -18.42 -9.64
N ALA A 74 -4.76 -18.39 -8.58
CA ALA A 74 -5.05 -19.57 -7.78
C ALA A 74 -5.82 -20.63 -8.57
N ASP A 75 -6.76 -20.21 -9.42
CA ASP A 75 -7.52 -21.11 -10.31
C ASP A 75 -6.63 -21.69 -11.40
N ARG A 76 -5.88 -20.84 -12.13
CA ARG A 76 -4.99 -21.23 -13.21
C ARG A 76 -3.95 -22.26 -12.78
N LEU A 77 -3.41 -22.13 -11.59
CA LEU A 77 -2.39 -23.02 -11.02
C LEU A 77 -2.98 -24.11 -10.10
N ASP A 78 -4.30 -24.22 -10.02
CA ASP A 78 -5.00 -25.18 -9.14
C ASP A 78 -4.42 -25.22 -7.72
N LEU A 79 -4.26 -24.02 -7.11
CA LEU A 79 -3.60 -23.90 -5.79
C LEU A 79 -4.53 -24.29 -4.66
N ARG A 80 -5.84 -24.07 -4.79
CA ARG A 80 -6.81 -24.26 -3.68
C ARG A 80 -6.87 -25.70 -3.18
N ARG A 81 -6.59 -26.70 -4.03
CA ARG A 81 -6.63 -28.11 -3.63
C ARG A 81 -5.68 -28.45 -2.48
N ASP A 82 -4.57 -27.69 -2.35
CA ASP A 82 -3.55 -27.92 -1.32
C ASP A 82 -3.55 -26.83 -0.22
N ILE A 83 -4.60 -25.99 -0.19
CA ILE A 83 -4.79 -24.94 0.81
C ILE A 83 -5.98 -25.29 1.69
N GLN A 84 -5.75 -25.38 2.99
CA GLN A 84 -6.80 -25.50 4.00
C GLN A 84 -7.12 -24.10 4.53
N PHE A 85 -8.25 -23.56 4.08
CA PHE A 85 -8.78 -22.27 4.53
C PHE A 85 -9.45 -22.35 5.90
N ASN A 86 -9.77 -21.19 6.48
CA ASN A 86 -10.37 -21.05 7.82
C ASN A 86 -9.57 -21.80 8.88
N THR A 87 -8.27 -21.89 8.72
CA THR A 87 -7.39 -22.68 9.57
C THR A 87 -6.17 -21.87 9.98
N ARG A 88 -6.06 -21.60 11.26
CA ARG A 88 -4.93 -20.87 11.85
C ARG A 88 -3.94 -21.83 12.47
N VAL A 89 -2.68 -21.69 12.11
CA VAL A 89 -1.59 -22.37 12.85
C VAL A 89 -1.47 -21.69 14.22
N THR A 90 -1.58 -22.49 15.28
CA THR A 90 -1.54 -22.03 16.67
C THR A 90 -0.18 -22.26 17.31
N SER A 91 0.52 -23.33 16.89
CA SER A 91 1.88 -23.61 17.33
C SER A 91 2.71 -24.26 16.22
N ALA A 92 4.02 -24.08 16.29
CA ALA A 92 4.98 -24.78 15.45
C ALA A 92 6.29 -24.96 16.25
N HIS A 93 6.63 -26.19 16.59
CA HIS A 93 7.80 -26.53 17.37
C HIS A 93 8.77 -27.38 16.56
N TYR A 94 10.04 -27.01 16.54
CA TYR A 94 11.08 -27.82 15.91
C TYR A 94 11.54 -28.91 16.87
N ASN A 95 11.50 -30.14 16.40
CA ASN A 95 11.93 -31.33 17.16
C ASN A 95 13.34 -31.69 16.72
N GLU A 96 14.31 -31.44 17.57
CA GLU A 96 15.75 -31.68 17.31
C GLU A 96 16.07 -33.18 17.14
N ALA A 97 15.32 -34.08 17.79
CA ALA A 97 15.57 -35.49 17.68
C ALA A 97 15.13 -36.09 16.33
N THR A 98 14.05 -35.56 15.77
CA THR A 98 13.49 -36.02 14.49
C THR A 98 13.86 -35.15 13.30
N HIS A 99 14.45 -33.97 13.55
CA HIS A 99 14.71 -32.91 12.57
C HIS A 99 13.46 -32.52 11.78
N ARG A 100 12.33 -32.35 12.47
CA ARG A 100 11.04 -32.00 11.89
C ARG A 100 10.32 -30.94 12.70
N TRP A 101 9.39 -30.27 12.05
CA TRP A 101 8.44 -29.35 12.68
C TRP A 101 7.18 -30.11 13.06
N ASP A 102 6.75 -29.97 14.29
CA ASP A 102 5.44 -30.39 14.79
C ASP A 102 4.54 -29.16 14.85
N ILE A 103 3.45 -29.19 14.07
CA ILE A 103 2.60 -28.04 13.77
C ILE A 103 1.17 -28.36 14.21
N GLU A 104 0.54 -27.44 14.93
CA GLU A 104 -0.85 -27.54 15.36
C GLU A 104 -1.69 -26.41 14.80
N THR A 105 -2.99 -26.70 14.59
CA THR A 105 -3.96 -25.71 14.11
C THR A 105 -5.13 -25.56 15.09
N ASP A 106 -5.88 -24.45 14.93
CA ASP A 106 -7.13 -24.21 15.67
C ASP A 106 -8.28 -25.15 15.28
N GLN A 107 -8.11 -25.93 14.21
CA GLN A 107 -9.05 -26.98 13.80
C GLN A 107 -8.68 -28.37 14.37
N GLY A 108 -7.62 -28.44 15.18
CA GLY A 108 -7.16 -29.69 15.78
C GLY A 108 -6.26 -30.54 14.88
N ASP A 109 -5.77 -29.99 13.78
CA ASP A 109 -4.78 -30.71 12.98
C ASP A 109 -3.44 -30.77 13.70
N HIS A 110 -2.77 -31.94 13.62
CA HIS A 110 -1.39 -32.17 14.02
C HIS A 110 -0.61 -32.62 12.78
N VAL A 111 0.32 -31.82 12.33
CA VAL A 111 1.09 -32.05 11.10
C VAL A 111 2.58 -32.03 11.39
N THR A 112 3.29 -33.04 10.90
CA THR A 112 4.76 -33.06 10.97
C THR A 112 5.34 -32.75 9.60
N ALA A 113 6.24 -31.76 9.51
CA ALA A 113 6.85 -31.33 8.27
C ALA A 113 8.38 -31.21 8.39
N ARG A 114 9.08 -31.47 7.29
CA ARG A 114 10.52 -31.21 7.19
C ARG A 114 10.85 -29.72 7.15
N TYR A 115 10.01 -28.95 6.47
CA TYR A 115 10.15 -27.50 6.33
C TYR A 115 8.87 -26.82 6.79
N PHE A 116 9.01 -25.78 7.59
CA PHE A 116 7.92 -24.88 7.95
C PHE A 116 8.22 -23.50 7.35
N ILE A 117 7.38 -23.08 6.40
CA ILE A 117 7.57 -21.84 5.66
C ILE A 117 6.48 -20.85 6.07
N THR A 118 6.88 -19.77 6.74
CA THR A 118 5.96 -18.73 7.19
C THR A 118 5.71 -17.72 6.07
N GLY A 119 4.50 -17.73 5.50
CA GLY A 119 4.02 -16.75 4.52
C GLY A 119 3.00 -15.78 5.11
N ILE A 120 3.14 -15.43 6.39
CA ILE A 120 2.12 -14.71 7.19
C ILE A 120 1.93 -13.24 6.82
N GLY A 121 2.80 -12.68 5.98
CA GLY A 121 2.77 -11.25 5.63
C GLY A 121 3.16 -10.31 6.78
N CYS A 122 3.32 -9.03 6.48
CA CYS A 122 3.70 -8.01 7.45
C CYS A 122 2.51 -7.17 7.97
N LEU A 123 1.31 -7.33 7.41
CA LEU A 123 0.11 -6.55 7.73
C LEU A 123 -1.04 -7.41 8.30
N SER A 124 -0.76 -8.63 8.72
CA SER A 124 -1.77 -9.61 9.12
C SER A 124 -2.37 -9.40 10.52
N THR A 125 -1.75 -8.56 11.35
CA THR A 125 -2.25 -8.25 12.70
C THR A 125 -2.57 -6.76 12.83
N GLY A 126 -3.86 -6.44 12.93
CA GLY A 126 -4.34 -5.08 13.22
C GLY A 126 -4.07 -4.70 14.69
N ARG A 127 -3.59 -3.49 14.91
CA ARG A 127 -3.47 -2.92 16.25
C ARG A 127 -4.50 -1.82 16.44
N ILE A 128 -5.45 -2.06 17.33
CA ILE A 128 -6.40 -1.05 17.75
C ILE A 128 -5.69 -0.14 18.78
N PRO A 129 -5.64 1.17 18.55
CA PRO A 129 -5.00 2.09 19.48
C PRO A 129 -5.79 2.14 20.81
N ASP A 130 -5.06 2.28 21.90
CA ASP A 130 -5.64 2.52 23.21
C ASP A 130 -6.05 4.00 23.34
N ILE A 131 -7.31 4.26 23.05
CA ILE A 131 -7.91 5.60 23.11
C ILE A 131 -8.93 5.61 24.25
N LYS A 132 -8.76 6.51 25.19
CA LYS A 132 -9.72 6.71 26.29
C LYS A 132 -11.11 6.99 25.74
N GLY A 133 -12.11 6.32 26.27
CA GLY A 133 -13.50 6.47 25.83
C GLY A 133 -13.92 5.61 24.64
N ARG A 134 -13.01 4.85 24.02
CA ARG A 134 -13.34 3.96 22.88
C ARG A 134 -14.53 3.03 23.20
N ASP A 135 -14.52 2.40 24.36
CA ASP A 135 -15.52 1.41 24.75
C ASP A 135 -16.87 2.03 25.16
N THR A 136 -16.89 3.35 25.36
CA THR A 136 -18.10 4.13 25.65
C THR A 136 -18.65 4.88 24.45
N PHE A 137 -17.98 4.82 23.32
CA PHE A 137 -18.39 5.45 22.08
C PHE A 137 -19.74 4.83 21.61
N LYS A 138 -20.72 5.67 21.35
CA LYS A 138 -22.08 5.23 20.98
C LYS A 138 -22.28 4.98 19.48
N GLY A 139 -21.31 5.40 18.65
CA GLY A 139 -21.33 5.16 17.22
C GLY A 139 -20.72 3.80 16.86
N GLN A 140 -20.79 3.46 15.58
CA GLN A 140 -20.08 2.32 15.02
C GLN A 140 -18.62 2.69 14.73
N TRP A 141 -17.69 1.77 14.92
CA TRP A 141 -16.31 1.95 14.56
C TRP A 141 -15.76 0.73 13.83
N TYR A 142 -14.83 0.95 12.93
CA TYR A 142 -14.24 -0.06 12.07
C TYR A 142 -12.73 0.14 11.99
N HIS A 143 -12.00 -0.95 11.86
CA HIS A 143 -10.57 -0.93 11.59
C HIS A 143 -10.32 -1.23 10.11
N THR A 144 -9.47 -0.44 9.43
CA THR A 144 -9.23 -0.61 7.98
C THR A 144 -8.71 -2.00 7.61
N GLY A 145 -7.91 -2.64 8.48
CA GLY A 145 -7.43 -4.02 8.30
C GLY A 145 -8.44 -5.12 8.62
N ALA A 146 -9.67 -4.76 9.04
CA ALA A 146 -10.78 -5.67 9.31
C ALA A 146 -12.11 -5.03 8.86
N TRP A 147 -12.11 -4.49 7.65
CA TRP A 147 -13.29 -3.84 7.07
C TRP A 147 -14.36 -4.89 6.74
N PRO A 148 -15.65 -4.64 7.06
CA PRO A 148 -16.75 -5.56 6.75
C PRO A 148 -16.78 -5.91 5.26
N HIS A 149 -16.98 -7.20 4.94
CA HIS A 149 -17.01 -7.68 3.55
C HIS A 149 -18.24 -7.17 2.79
N GLU A 150 -19.33 -6.95 3.49
CA GLU A 150 -20.57 -6.34 2.97
C GLU A 150 -20.45 -4.83 2.73
N GLY A 151 -19.35 -4.22 3.15
CA GLY A 151 -19.15 -2.78 3.08
C GLY A 151 -19.84 -2.03 4.22
N VAL A 152 -19.66 -0.71 4.23
CA VAL A 152 -20.28 0.19 5.21
C VAL A 152 -20.88 1.36 4.47
N ASP A 153 -22.18 1.60 4.62
CA ASP A 153 -22.82 2.80 4.10
C ASP A 153 -22.51 4.01 4.99
N LEU A 154 -21.78 4.95 4.44
CA LEU A 154 -21.38 6.20 5.10
C LEU A 154 -22.16 7.43 4.58
N THR A 155 -23.15 7.21 3.72
CA THR A 155 -23.92 8.29 3.06
C THR A 155 -24.60 9.19 4.09
N GLY A 156 -24.29 10.49 4.02
CA GLY A 156 -24.88 11.52 4.87
C GLY A 156 -24.46 11.47 6.34
N LYS A 157 -23.61 10.52 6.76
CA LYS A 157 -23.19 10.36 8.15
C LYS A 157 -22.06 11.31 8.53
N ARG A 158 -21.92 11.59 9.82
CA ARG A 158 -20.72 12.20 10.40
C ARG A 158 -19.69 11.09 10.63
N VAL A 159 -18.56 11.19 9.96
CA VAL A 159 -17.51 10.17 9.99
C VAL A 159 -16.24 10.75 10.58
N GLY A 160 -15.59 10.02 11.47
CA GLY A 160 -14.26 10.33 12.00
C GLY A 160 -13.23 9.32 11.48
N ILE A 161 -12.13 9.78 10.91
CA ILE A 161 -10.98 8.94 10.55
C ILE A 161 -9.83 9.29 11.49
N ILE A 162 -9.26 8.29 12.17
CA ILE A 162 -8.12 8.46 13.07
C ILE A 162 -6.85 8.00 12.35
N GLY A 163 -5.93 8.93 12.12
CA GLY A 163 -4.65 8.70 11.46
C GLY A 163 -4.60 9.19 10.02
N THR A 164 -3.37 9.34 9.51
CA THR A 164 -3.04 9.83 8.17
C THR A 164 -1.94 8.99 7.52
N GLY A 165 -1.94 7.69 7.79
CA GLY A 165 -1.08 6.72 7.10
C GLY A 165 -1.70 6.24 5.78
N SER A 166 -1.05 5.29 5.09
CA SER A 166 -1.41 4.81 3.74
C SER A 166 -2.91 4.52 3.58
N SER A 167 -3.49 3.72 4.48
CA SER A 167 -4.92 3.38 4.41
C SER A 167 -5.83 4.59 4.56
N ALA A 168 -5.48 5.52 5.46
CA ALA A 168 -6.28 6.71 5.69
C ALA A 168 -6.24 7.67 4.50
N ILE A 169 -5.05 7.94 3.92
CA ILE A 169 -4.95 8.84 2.78
C ILE A 169 -5.67 8.32 1.54
N GLN A 170 -5.82 7.00 1.41
CA GLN A 170 -6.62 6.37 0.35
C GLN A 170 -8.13 6.45 0.65
N ALA A 171 -8.52 6.25 1.91
CA ALA A 171 -9.92 6.23 2.32
C ALA A 171 -10.54 7.64 2.40
N ILE A 172 -9.80 8.64 2.86
CA ILE A 172 -10.27 10.01 3.08
C ILE A 172 -10.95 10.60 1.84
N PRO A 173 -10.35 10.58 0.63
CA PRO A 173 -10.98 11.16 -0.56
C PRO A 173 -12.27 10.43 -0.99
N VAL A 174 -12.36 9.13 -0.74
CA VAL A 174 -13.53 8.33 -1.10
C VAL A 174 -14.65 8.57 -0.11
N ILE A 175 -14.36 8.53 1.19
CA ILE A 175 -15.34 8.74 2.26
C ILE A 175 -15.87 10.18 2.24
N ALA A 176 -15.03 11.17 1.96
CA ALA A 176 -15.45 12.57 1.86
C ALA A 176 -16.52 12.83 0.80
N LYS A 177 -16.60 11.98 -0.23
CA LYS A 177 -17.65 12.07 -1.28
C LYS A 177 -19.02 11.57 -0.82
N GLN A 178 -19.05 10.70 0.18
CA GLN A 178 -20.26 10.04 0.69
C GLN A 178 -20.74 10.65 2.00
N ALA A 179 -19.81 10.95 2.91
CA ALA A 179 -20.12 11.45 4.24
C ALA A 179 -20.81 12.81 4.20
N GLY A 180 -21.77 13.01 5.11
CA GLY A 180 -22.33 14.33 5.35
C GLY A 180 -21.27 15.29 5.90
N HIS A 181 -20.41 14.81 6.81
CA HIS A 181 -19.21 15.51 7.26
C HIS A 181 -18.12 14.53 7.67
N LEU A 182 -16.86 14.79 7.27
CA LEU A 182 -15.69 14.00 7.59
C LEU A 182 -14.74 14.77 8.50
N TYR A 183 -14.42 14.20 9.67
CA TYR A 183 -13.39 14.68 10.59
C TYR A 183 -12.14 13.80 10.45
N VAL A 184 -10.99 14.39 10.16
CA VAL A 184 -9.71 13.68 10.07
C VAL A 184 -8.86 14.01 11.27
N PHE A 185 -8.65 13.05 12.15
CA PHE A 185 -7.86 13.19 13.37
C PHE A 185 -6.40 12.87 13.08
N GLN A 186 -5.59 13.92 12.95
CA GLN A 186 -4.19 13.83 12.60
C GLN A 186 -3.28 14.03 13.81
N ARG A 187 -2.38 13.06 14.05
CA ARG A 187 -1.27 13.23 14.99
C ARG A 187 0.00 13.74 14.29
N THR A 188 0.32 13.17 13.14
CA THR A 188 1.54 13.48 12.39
C THR A 188 1.19 13.65 10.91
N PRO A 189 1.47 14.81 10.31
CA PRO A 189 1.33 14.98 8.88
C PRO A 189 2.31 14.07 8.11
N GLN A 190 1.98 13.73 6.87
CA GLN A 190 2.78 12.83 6.04
C GLN A 190 3.16 13.48 4.72
N PHE A 191 4.35 13.16 4.24
CA PHE A 191 4.70 13.41 2.84
C PHE A 191 3.93 12.44 1.95
N THR A 192 3.20 12.96 0.96
CA THR A 192 2.56 12.16 -0.08
C THR A 192 2.93 12.66 -1.46
N ILE A 193 2.95 11.75 -2.42
CA ILE A 193 3.20 12.03 -3.83
C ILE A 193 1.94 11.69 -4.61
N PRO A 194 1.48 12.52 -5.55
CA PRO A 194 0.29 12.22 -6.33
C PRO A 194 0.51 10.94 -7.16
N ALA A 195 -0.46 10.05 -7.14
CA ALA A 195 -0.41 8.81 -7.92
C ALA A 195 -0.41 9.09 -9.43
N ARG A 196 -1.04 10.17 -9.87
CA ARG A 196 -1.35 10.41 -11.29
C ARG A 196 -2.01 9.17 -11.90
N HIS A 197 -3.00 8.65 -11.17
CA HIS A 197 -3.76 7.48 -11.61
C HIS A 197 -4.50 7.78 -12.91
N ALA A 198 -4.41 6.84 -13.85
CA ALA A 198 -5.12 6.88 -15.11
C ALA A 198 -5.52 5.45 -15.52
N ASN A 199 -6.55 5.33 -16.34
CA ASN A 199 -6.86 4.06 -17.00
C ASN A 199 -5.69 3.69 -17.92
N VAL A 200 -5.43 2.39 -18.01
CA VAL A 200 -4.40 1.86 -18.89
C VAL A 200 -5.02 1.55 -20.25
N ASP A 201 -4.46 2.10 -21.30
CA ASP A 201 -4.93 1.81 -22.65
C ASP A 201 -4.26 0.57 -23.27
N LYS A 202 -4.84 0.07 -24.37
CA LYS A 202 -4.34 -1.13 -25.05
C LYS A 202 -2.95 -0.98 -25.66
N ALA A 203 -2.56 0.24 -26.03
CA ALA A 203 -1.25 0.50 -26.62
C ALA A 203 -0.17 0.39 -25.53
N PHE A 204 -0.42 0.99 -24.36
CA PHE A 204 0.45 0.85 -23.20
C PHE A 204 0.59 -0.62 -22.76
N LEU A 205 -0.53 -1.35 -22.62
CA LEU A 205 -0.50 -2.78 -22.25
C LEU A 205 0.31 -3.60 -23.24
N LYS A 206 0.14 -3.36 -24.54
CA LYS A 206 0.90 -4.06 -25.59
C LYS A 206 2.40 -3.76 -25.48
N ASP A 207 2.78 -2.50 -25.26
CA ASP A 207 4.17 -2.11 -25.07
C ASP A 207 4.77 -2.81 -23.85
N VAL A 208 4.14 -2.71 -22.68
CA VAL A 208 4.58 -3.35 -21.45
C VAL A 208 4.72 -4.86 -21.62
N LYS A 209 3.71 -5.52 -22.18
CA LYS A 209 3.72 -6.99 -22.40
C LYS A 209 4.86 -7.42 -23.31
N SER A 210 5.24 -6.61 -24.29
CA SER A 210 6.37 -6.91 -25.18
C SER A 210 7.74 -6.76 -24.52
N ARG A 211 7.82 -6.01 -23.39
CA ARG A 211 9.07 -5.66 -22.70
C ARG A 211 9.17 -6.20 -21.27
N TYR A 212 8.33 -7.14 -20.87
CA TYR A 212 8.35 -7.64 -19.49
C TYR A 212 9.72 -8.19 -19.04
N ASP A 213 10.45 -8.85 -19.91
CA ASP A 213 11.79 -9.36 -19.56
C ASP A 213 12.75 -8.21 -19.22
N GLU A 214 12.73 -7.11 -19.97
CA GLU A 214 13.52 -5.89 -19.72
C GLU A 214 13.06 -5.20 -18.45
N ILE A 215 11.75 -5.02 -18.27
CA ILE A 215 11.16 -4.35 -17.10
C ILE A 215 11.52 -5.08 -15.81
N TRP A 216 11.39 -6.40 -15.78
CA TRP A 216 11.71 -7.23 -14.63
C TRP A 216 13.20 -7.30 -14.35
N GLU A 217 14.03 -7.34 -15.38
CA GLU A 217 15.49 -7.28 -15.20
C GLU A 217 15.92 -5.95 -14.59
N LYS A 218 15.38 -4.83 -15.10
CA LYS A 218 15.64 -3.51 -14.54
C LYS A 218 15.14 -3.39 -13.09
N ALA A 219 13.92 -3.83 -12.81
CA ALA A 219 13.36 -3.81 -11.45
C ALA A 219 14.21 -4.63 -10.47
N ARG A 220 14.70 -5.81 -10.87
CA ARG A 220 15.53 -6.69 -10.03
C ARG A 220 16.81 -6.02 -9.55
N TRP A 221 17.43 -5.21 -10.37
CA TRP A 221 18.70 -4.55 -10.08
C TRP A 221 18.56 -3.12 -9.56
N SER A 222 17.35 -2.59 -9.48
CA SER A 222 17.11 -1.26 -8.92
C SER A 222 17.07 -1.29 -7.39
N ALA A 223 17.43 -0.18 -6.76
CA ALA A 223 17.48 -0.06 -5.30
C ALA A 223 16.13 -0.29 -4.60
N GLY A 224 15.04 0.03 -5.28
CA GLY A 224 13.68 -0.08 -4.71
C GLY A 224 12.85 -1.24 -5.26
N GLY A 225 13.37 -2.02 -6.22
CA GLY A 225 12.59 -3.03 -6.93
C GLY A 225 11.64 -2.43 -7.98
N PHE A 226 11.83 -1.18 -8.39
CA PHE A 226 11.06 -0.48 -9.40
C PHE A 226 11.92 -0.18 -10.63
N PRO A 227 11.38 -0.26 -11.87
CA PRO A 227 12.15 -0.03 -13.09
C PRO A 227 12.35 1.46 -13.38
N VAL A 228 12.81 2.21 -12.36
CA VAL A 228 13.02 3.66 -12.40
C VAL A 228 14.49 3.96 -12.11
N ASP A 229 15.11 4.81 -12.93
CA ASP A 229 16.47 5.25 -12.72
C ASP A 229 16.50 6.63 -12.05
N PRO A 230 17.31 6.84 -11.01
CA PRO A 230 17.54 8.16 -10.45
C PRO A 230 18.36 9.03 -11.42
N VAL A 231 18.24 10.34 -11.26
CA VAL A 231 19.16 11.29 -11.89
C VAL A 231 20.55 11.08 -11.29
N ASP A 232 21.53 10.71 -12.13
CA ASP A 232 22.90 10.37 -11.68
C ASP A 232 23.74 11.62 -11.39
N ARG A 233 23.16 12.54 -10.60
CA ARG A 233 23.82 13.73 -10.05
C ARG A 233 23.30 14.03 -8.67
N SER A 234 24.03 14.82 -7.91
CA SER A 234 23.58 15.34 -6.62
C SER A 234 22.57 16.47 -6.80
N ALA A 235 21.53 16.52 -5.97
CA ALA A 235 20.63 17.66 -5.88
C ALA A 235 21.37 18.97 -5.48
N LEU A 236 22.53 18.84 -4.83
CA LEU A 236 23.33 19.97 -4.35
C LEU A 236 24.32 20.50 -5.38
N GLU A 237 24.57 19.77 -6.48
CA GLU A 237 25.51 20.12 -7.53
C GLU A 237 24.87 20.79 -8.75
N VAL A 238 23.54 20.89 -8.77
CA VAL A 238 22.77 21.49 -9.85
C VAL A 238 22.23 22.86 -9.43
N SER A 239 21.86 23.70 -10.41
CA SER A 239 21.21 24.98 -10.12
C SER A 239 19.83 24.79 -9.45
N ALA A 240 19.32 25.84 -8.82
CA ALA A 240 17.98 25.81 -8.22
C ALA A 240 16.90 25.53 -9.26
N GLU A 241 17.04 26.14 -10.46
CA GLU A 241 16.11 26.01 -11.57
C GLU A 241 16.12 24.57 -12.12
N GLU A 242 17.30 23.98 -12.30
CA GLU A 242 17.43 22.60 -12.76
C GLU A 242 16.85 21.62 -11.73
N ARG A 243 17.17 21.80 -10.45
CA ARG A 243 16.62 21.01 -9.36
C ARG A 243 15.09 21.07 -9.31
N GLN A 244 14.53 22.28 -9.43
CA GLN A 244 13.09 22.49 -9.49
C GLN A 244 12.47 21.76 -10.70
N ALA A 245 13.10 21.81 -11.87
CA ALA A 245 12.60 21.14 -13.07
C ALA A 245 12.57 19.61 -12.91
N VAL A 246 13.60 19.01 -12.29
CA VAL A 246 13.65 17.57 -12.00
C VAL A 246 12.53 17.16 -11.03
N TYR A 247 12.35 17.90 -9.93
CA TYR A 247 11.28 17.62 -8.98
C TYR A 247 9.88 17.79 -9.60
N GLU A 248 9.68 18.84 -10.42
CA GLU A 248 8.41 19.05 -11.11
C GLU A 248 8.11 17.93 -12.10
N ALA A 249 9.10 17.48 -12.87
CA ALA A 249 8.94 16.34 -13.79
C ALA A 249 8.56 15.05 -13.03
N GLY A 250 9.22 14.75 -11.92
CA GLY A 250 8.88 13.62 -11.05
C GLY A 250 7.48 13.72 -10.44
N TRP A 251 7.08 14.94 -10.03
CA TRP A 251 5.75 15.23 -9.50
C TRP A 251 4.64 15.03 -10.53
N GLN A 252 4.89 15.42 -11.79
CA GLN A 252 3.96 15.23 -12.90
C GLN A 252 3.85 13.75 -13.31
N GLN A 253 4.93 12.98 -13.25
CA GLN A 253 4.89 11.54 -13.48
C GLN A 253 4.18 10.82 -12.34
N GLY A 254 4.36 11.29 -11.12
CA GLY A 254 3.74 10.79 -9.91
C GLY A 254 4.27 9.45 -9.42
N GLY A 255 3.67 8.96 -8.35
CA GLY A 255 4.01 7.68 -7.77
C GLY A 255 5.48 7.59 -7.35
N PHE A 256 6.03 6.40 -7.45
CA PHE A 256 7.43 6.15 -7.10
C PHE A 256 8.44 6.79 -8.08
N ASN A 257 7.99 7.34 -9.23
CA ASN A 257 8.88 8.07 -10.12
C ASN A 257 9.46 9.34 -9.46
N PHE A 258 8.71 10.03 -8.60
CA PHE A 258 9.29 11.12 -7.80
C PHE A 258 10.32 10.60 -6.81
N PHE A 259 10.02 9.50 -6.12
CA PHE A 259 10.83 8.96 -5.04
C PHE A 259 12.14 8.34 -5.54
N PHE A 260 12.08 7.47 -6.56
CA PHE A 260 13.23 6.77 -7.09
C PHE A 260 13.85 7.47 -8.30
N GLY A 261 13.09 8.28 -9.03
CA GLY A 261 13.53 9.00 -10.24
C GLY A 261 14.07 10.40 -9.99
N SER A 262 14.07 10.90 -8.74
CA SER A 262 14.75 12.15 -8.41
C SER A 262 16.27 11.96 -8.23
N PHE A 263 16.97 12.91 -7.63
CA PHE A 263 18.41 12.82 -7.45
C PHE A 263 18.83 11.67 -6.55
N LYS A 264 19.95 11.03 -6.86
CA LYS A 264 20.47 9.83 -6.19
C LYS A 264 20.78 10.02 -4.70
N ASP A 265 21.03 11.24 -4.26
CA ASP A 265 21.41 11.59 -2.90
C ASP A 265 20.25 12.00 -1.99
N VAL A 266 19.03 12.19 -2.52
CA VAL A 266 17.84 12.58 -1.73
C VAL A 266 17.54 11.60 -0.59
N ALA A 267 17.82 10.31 -0.77
CA ALA A 267 17.59 9.30 0.27
C ALA A 267 18.72 9.17 1.30
N VAL A 268 19.92 9.74 1.05
CA VAL A 268 21.14 9.49 1.83
C VAL A 268 21.84 10.74 2.35
N ASP A 269 21.61 11.92 1.75
CA ASP A 269 22.12 13.22 2.24
C ASP A 269 20.98 14.08 2.76
N ARG A 270 21.07 14.52 4.01
CA ARG A 270 20.04 15.34 4.66
C ARG A 270 19.78 16.65 3.92
N ARG A 271 20.81 17.31 3.41
CA ARG A 271 20.68 18.60 2.72
C ARG A 271 19.99 18.43 1.37
N ALA A 272 20.32 17.36 0.64
CA ALA A 272 19.61 16.99 -0.58
C ALA A 272 18.14 16.66 -0.29
N ASN A 273 17.88 15.86 0.77
CA ASN A 273 16.53 15.56 1.23
C ASN A 273 15.71 16.79 1.59
N ASP A 274 16.32 17.78 2.27
CA ASP A 274 15.63 19.00 2.65
C ASP A 274 15.15 19.78 1.42
N THR A 275 15.86 19.73 0.27
CA THR A 275 15.39 20.35 -0.99
C THR A 275 14.15 19.66 -1.56
N ALA A 276 14.09 18.32 -1.55
CA ALA A 276 12.92 17.56 -1.97
C ALA A 276 11.74 17.75 -0.98
N SER A 277 12.05 17.77 0.31
CA SER A 277 11.06 18.03 1.36
C SER A 277 10.39 19.38 1.19
N GLU A 278 11.18 20.44 0.91
CA GLU A 278 10.61 21.79 0.73
C GLU A 278 9.81 21.90 -0.57
N PHE A 279 10.24 21.21 -1.62
CA PHE A 279 9.44 21.12 -2.84
C PHE A 279 8.05 20.54 -2.55
N ILE A 280 7.96 19.41 -1.83
CA ILE A 280 6.66 18.79 -1.50
C ILE A 280 5.84 19.69 -0.58
N ARG A 281 6.46 20.34 0.41
CA ARG A 281 5.79 21.32 1.29
C ARG A 281 5.20 22.48 0.50
N SER A 282 5.92 22.99 -0.50
CA SER A 282 5.40 24.05 -1.39
C SER A 282 4.16 23.59 -2.18
N LYS A 283 4.17 22.32 -2.64
CA LYS A 283 3.01 21.73 -3.31
C LYS A 283 1.80 21.57 -2.39
N ILE A 284 2.00 21.20 -1.13
CA ILE A 284 0.91 21.14 -0.15
C ILE A 284 0.26 22.53 0.01
N ARG A 285 1.08 23.59 0.19
CA ARG A 285 0.60 24.99 0.32
C ARG A 285 -0.06 25.52 -0.94
N GLU A 286 0.34 25.03 -2.11
CA GLU A 286 -0.28 25.37 -3.40
C GLU A 286 -1.66 24.70 -3.56
N ILE A 287 -1.81 23.44 -3.13
CA ILE A 287 -3.03 22.65 -3.32
C ILE A 287 -4.09 23.00 -2.28
N VAL A 288 -3.71 23.13 -1.01
CA VAL A 288 -4.65 23.38 0.10
C VAL A 288 -4.89 24.88 0.24
N LYS A 289 -6.14 25.29 0.03
CA LYS A 289 -6.52 26.72 -0.08
C LYS A 289 -6.51 27.46 1.27
N ASP A 290 -6.91 26.77 2.35
CA ASP A 290 -6.87 27.32 3.70
C ASP A 290 -5.45 27.25 4.25
N PRO A 291 -4.78 28.40 4.53
CA PRO A 291 -3.39 28.42 4.98
C PRO A 291 -3.17 27.69 6.32
N GLU A 292 -4.12 27.75 7.25
CA GLU A 292 -4.00 27.09 8.54
C GLU A 292 -4.03 25.56 8.37
N THR A 293 -4.93 25.05 7.55
CA THR A 293 -5.01 23.63 7.20
C THR A 293 -3.78 23.18 6.42
N ALA A 294 -3.28 23.99 5.48
CA ALA A 294 -2.06 23.70 4.73
C ALA A 294 -0.85 23.51 5.67
N GLU A 295 -0.66 24.41 6.63
CA GLU A 295 0.44 24.30 7.60
C GLU A 295 0.29 23.07 8.51
N LYS A 296 -0.92 22.74 8.95
CA LYS A 296 -1.18 21.52 9.74
C LYS A 296 -0.90 20.23 8.93
N LEU A 297 -1.09 20.24 7.62
CA LEU A 297 -0.81 19.12 6.73
C LEU A 297 0.66 19.06 6.29
N THR A 298 1.44 20.10 6.50
CA THR A 298 2.84 20.21 6.10
C THR A 298 3.75 19.46 7.09
N PRO A 299 4.48 18.40 6.67
CA PRO A 299 5.40 17.67 7.56
C PRO A 299 6.64 18.50 7.86
N THR A 300 6.94 18.73 9.16
CA THR A 300 8.11 19.49 9.60
C THR A 300 9.00 18.72 10.58
N ASP A 301 8.49 17.62 11.13
CA ASP A 301 9.10 16.85 12.22
C ASP A 301 9.97 15.67 11.76
N HIS A 302 10.02 15.40 10.45
CA HIS A 302 10.79 14.31 9.88
C HIS A 302 11.22 14.60 8.44
N PRO A 303 12.32 13.97 7.94
CA PRO A 303 12.73 14.05 6.54
C PRO A 303 11.75 13.31 5.62
N PHE A 304 11.67 13.74 4.36
CA PHE A 304 11.00 12.98 3.31
C PHE A 304 11.60 11.55 3.24
N SER A 305 10.75 10.55 3.13
CA SER A 305 11.10 9.13 3.07
C SER A 305 11.71 8.48 4.32
N SER A 306 11.91 9.19 5.42
CA SER A 306 12.27 8.56 6.69
C SER A 306 11.14 7.68 7.28
N LYS A 307 9.93 7.92 6.84
CA LYS A 307 8.77 7.04 6.92
C LYS A 307 8.41 6.59 5.51
N ARG A 308 7.63 5.51 5.35
CA ARG A 308 7.17 5.08 4.02
C ARG A 308 6.60 6.28 3.26
N ALA A 309 7.14 6.54 2.07
CA ALA A 309 6.52 7.50 1.15
C ALA A 309 5.13 7.00 0.76
N LEU A 310 4.15 7.88 0.80
CA LEU A 310 2.75 7.57 0.52
C LEU A 310 2.39 8.07 -0.87
N ILE A 311 1.59 7.29 -1.57
CA ILE A 311 1.06 7.65 -2.89
C ILE A 311 -0.43 7.95 -2.73
N ASP A 312 -0.85 9.13 -3.15
CA ASP A 312 -2.22 9.59 -2.93
C ASP A 312 -3.00 9.85 -4.22
N THR A 313 -4.31 9.86 -4.09
CA THR A 313 -5.22 10.29 -5.15
C THR A 313 -6.18 11.34 -4.58
N ASN A 314 -5.86 12.61 -4.80
CA ASN A 314 -6.62 13.79 -4.34
C ASN A 314 -6.71 13.91 -2.80
N TYR A 315 -5.68 13.49 -2.06
CA TYR A 315 -5.68 13.58 -0.60
C TYR A 315 -5.69 15.04 -0.13
N PHE A 316 -4.78 15.86 -0.61
CA PHE A 316 -4.71 17.27 -0.22
C PHE A 316 -5.88 18.08 -0.76
N GLU A 317 -6.32 17.83 -1.99
CA GLU A 317 -7.48 18.48 -2.59
C GLU A 317 -8.76 18.23 -1.80
N THR A 318 -8.84 17.10 -1.09
CA THR A 318 -10.01 16.75 -0.29
C THR A 318 -10.24 17.73 0.86
N TYR A 319 -9.19 18.34 1.41
CA TYR A 319 -9.31 19.34 2.46
C TYR A 319 -9.86 20.71 2.00
N ASN A 320 -10.00 20.91 0.70
CA ASN A 320 -10.69 22.08 0.13
C ASN A 320 -12.23 21.93 0.09
N ARG A 321 -12.78 20.81 0.59
CA ARG A 321 -14.22 20.56 0.63
C ARG A 321 -14.83 21.11 1.91
N ASP A 322 -16.02 21.71 1.82
CA ASP A 322 -16.74 22.26 2.97
C ASP A 322 -17.16 21.22 4.02
N ASN A 323 -17.26 19.95 3.60
CA ASN A 323 -17.64 18.84 4.47
C ASN A 323 -16.43 18.07 5.06
N VAL A 324 -15.21 18.63 5.03
CA VAL A 324 -14.01 17.99 5.58
C VAL A 324 -13.33 18.93 6.59
N THR A 325 -13.06 18.41 7.77
CA THR A 325 -12.36 19.14 8.82
C THR A 325 -11.13 18.35 9.29
N LEU A 326 -9.95 18.98 9.27
CA LEU A 326 -8.75 18.47 9.88
C LEU A 326 -8.71 18.80 11.36
N VAL A 327 -8.53 17.78 12.21
CA VAL A 327 -8.39 17.93 13.66
C VAL A 327 -6.97 17.53 14.07
N ASP A 328 -6.17 18.49 14.51
CA ASP A 328 -4.83 18.23 15.03
C ASP A 328 -4.90 17.74 16.49
N ILE A 329 -4.62 16.45 16.69
CA ILE A 329 -4.68 15.80 18.00
C ILE A 329 -3.36 15.83 18.78
N ARG A 330 -2.33 16.52 18.31
CA ARG A 330 -1.08 16.70 19.06
C ARG A 330 -1.30 17.56 20.31
N HIS A 331 -2.14 18.58 20.19
CA HIS A 331 -2.41 19.53 21.26
C HIS A 331 -3.74 19.26 21.97
N SER A 332 -4.65 18.53 21.35
CA SER A 332 -5.96 18.15 21.91
C SER A 332 -6.22 16.68 21.66
N PRO A 333 -5.69 15.77 22.50
CA PRO A 333 -5.89 14.34 22.34
C PRO A 333 -7.36 13.95 22.34
N ILE A 334 -7.69 12.87 21.66
CA ILE A 334 -9.03 12.25 21.68
C ILE A 334 -9.32 11.79 23.11
N GLN A 335 -10.51 12.16 23.64
CA GLN A 335 -10.98 11.85 24.98
C GLN A 335 -12.20 10.95 24.95
#